data_38cc4c5997d2b043228ba02e96e6a16e
#
_entry.id   38cc4c5997d2b043228ba02e96e6a16e
#
_cell.length_a   1.000
_cell.length_b   1.000
_cell.length_c   1.000
_cell.angle_alpha   90.00
_cell.angle_beta   90.00
_cell.angle_gamma   90.00
#
_symmetry.space_group_name_H-M   'P 1'
#
loop_
_entity.id
_entity.type
_entity.pdbx_description
1 polymer ?
#
loop_
_entity_poly.entity_id
_entity_poly.type
_entity_poly.pdbx_seq_one_letter_code
_entity_poly.pdbx_strand_id
1 'polypeptide(L)'
;MLVCIGFTASTTFMLFMNCNQELGKLYGMANPSMIQSFYSAGIICAVLLTAALMKKGLKPIRVLVIYPCVAFCALLLMYFVQIPQICMIGGFLIGYFAAGGVLQLATSTANEMFPRDKGKITAVVMIASSIANYAVLNVASLLSKVGGVEGPRYILLFNAVVTAIGIVFAIILNLRFEKDAQ
;
A
#
# COMPACT_ATOMS: atom_id res chain seq x y z
N MET A 1 -1.36 -6.56 15.47
CA MET A 1 -2.19 -5.80 14.50
C MET A 1 -1.40 -4.75 13.72
N LEU A 2 -0.70 -3.81 14.32
CA LEU A 2 0.14 -2.82 13.59
C LEU A 2 1.16 -3.48 12.66
N VAL A 3 1.77 -4.58 13.08
CA VAL A 3 2.70 -5.38 12.25
C VAL A 3 1.98 -5.94 11.02
N CYS A 4 0.75 -6.42 11.16
CA CYS A 4 -0.05 -6.92 10.03
C CYS A 4 -0.43 -5.80 9.04
N ILE A 5 -0.72 -4.59 9.55
CA ILE A 5 -0.98 -3.42 8.72
C ILE A 5 0.29 -3.01 7.97
N GLY A 6 1.43 -2.98 8.66
CA GLY A 6 2.73 -2.73 8.03
C GLY A 6 3.06 -3.78 6.95
N PHE A 7 2.78 -5.04 7.23
CA PHE A 7 2.92 -6.15 6.29
C PHE A 7 2.09 -5.94 5.02
N THR A 8 0.79 -5.69 5.15
CA THR A 8 -0.11 -5.52 3.99
C THR A 8 0.19 -4.25 3.21
N ALA A 9 0.50 -3.14 3.89
CA ALA A 9 0.88 -1.90 3.24
C ALA A 9 2.17 -2.03 2.43
N SER A 10 3.21 -2.66 3.01
CA SER A 10 4.47 -2.94 2.32
C SER A 10 4.25 -3.81 1.08
N THR A 11 3.42 -4.84 1.20
CA THR A 11 3.06 -5.74 0.11
C THR A 11 2.35 -4.98 -1.02
N THR A 12 1.38 -4.12 -0.69
CA THR A 12 0.59 -3.40 -1.68
C THR A 12 1.47 -2.54 -2.60
N PHE A 13 2.37 -1.76 -2.06
CA PHE A 13 3.22 -0.92 -2.89
C PHE A 13 4.30 -1.72 -3.64
N MET A 14 4.86 -2.77 -3.03
CA MET A 14 5.86 -3.61 -3.69
C MET A 14 5.28 -4.40 -4.86
N LEU A 15 4.09 -4.98 -4.70
CA LEU A 15 3.41 -5.66 -5.81
C LEU A 15 3.13 -4.70 -6.96
N PHE A 16 2.62 -3.51 -6.65
CA PHE A 16 2.35 -2.51 -7.67
C PHE A 16 3.63 -2.06 -8.38
N MET A 17 4.71 -1.80 -7.63
CA MET A 17 6.00 -1.42 -8.21
C MET A 17 6.54 -2.46 -9.20
N ASN A 18 6.34 -3.74 -8.92
CA ASN A 18 6.85 -4.81 -9.78
C ASN A 18 5.97 -5.08 -11.01
N CYS A 19 4.68 -4.78 -10.98
CA CYS A 19 3.77 -5.08 -12.09
C CYS A 19 3.34 -3.85 -12.91
N ASN A 20 3.61 -2.62 -12.46
CA ASN A 20 3.08 -1.41 -13.05
C ASN A 20 3.47 -1.21 -14.52
N GLN A 21 4.71 -1.52 -14.88
CA GLN A 21 5.20 -1.35 -16.26
C GLN A 21 4.59 -2.40 -17.20
N GLU A 22 4.47 -3.64 -16.76
CA GLU A 22 3.84 -4.70 -17.53
C GLU A 22 2.33 -4.45 -17.71
N LEU A 23 1.69 -3.94 -16.65
CA LEU A 23 0.30 -3.49 -16.70
C LEU A 23 0.12 -2.34 -17.71
N GLY A 24 1.02 -1.36 -17.71
CA GLY A 24 1.00 -0.27 -18.68
C GLY A 24 1.15 -0.74 -20.12
N LYS A 25 2.03 -1.72 -20.38
CA LYS A 25 2.17 -2.36 -21.70
C LYS A 25 0.88 -3.08 -22.10
N LEU A 26 0.28 -3.83 -21.17
CA LEU A 26 -0.97 -4.56 -21.40
C LEU A 26 -2.12 -3.61 -21.80
N TYR A 27 -2.17 -2.43 -21.22
CA TYR A 27 -3.20 -1.44 -21.50
C TYR A 27 -2.83 -0.47 -22.64
N GLY A 28 -1.78 -0.78 -23.42
CA GLY A 28 -1.41 -0.08 -24.63
C GLY A 28 -0.73 1.28 -24.41
N MET A 29 -0.02 1.46 -23.29
CA MET A 29 0.77 2.67 -23.06
C MET A 29 2.01 2.71 -23.96
N ALA A 30 2.23 3.84 -24.64
CA ALA A 30 3.46 4.08 -25.40
C ALA A 30 4.71 4.10 -24.51
N ASN A 31 4.60 4.70 -23.31
CA ASN A 31 5.68 4.80 -22.32
C ASN A 31 5.22 4.31 -20.94
N PRO A 32 5.29 3.00 -20.65
CA PRO A 32 4.85 2.43 -19.36
C PRO A 32 5.62 2.96 -18.15
N SER A 33 6.87 3.42 -18.34
CA SER A 33 7.68 4.02 -17.28
C SER A 33 7.10 5.32 -16.70
N MET A 34 6.18 5.98 -17.41
CA MET A 34 5.47 7.16 -16.88
C MET A 34 4.65 6.82 -15.63
N ILE A 35 4.10 5.60 -15.51
CA ILE A 35 3.39 5.17 -14.30
C ILE A 35 4.29 5.29 -13.07
N GLN A 36 5.56 4.91 -13.22
CA GLN A 36 6.55 5.00 -12.15
C GLN A 36 6.83 6.46 -11.74
N SER A 37 6.84 7.38 -12.70
CA SER A 37 7.02 8.82 -12.42
C SER A 37 5.82 9.39 -11.65
N PHE A 38 4.59 9.05 -12.06
CA PHE A 38 3.37 9.44 -11.35
C PHE A 38 3.29 8.83 -9.95
N TYR A 39 3.67 7.58 -9.80
CA TYR A 39 3.79 6.89 -8.52
C TYR A 39 4.77 7.62 -7.57
N SER A 40 5.97 7.97 -8.06
CA SER A 40 6.97 8.71 -7.28
C SER A 40 6.48 10.10 -6.89
N ALA A 41 5.82 10.82 -7.80
CA ALA A 41 5.17 12.10 -7.50
C ALA A 41 4.11 11.95 -6.41
N GLY A 42 3.32 10.87 -6.46
CA GLY A 42 2.34 10.53 -5.43
C GLY A 42 2.99 10.37 -4.05
N ILE A 43 4.12 9.67 -3.96
CA ILE A 43 4.87 9.51 -2.69
C ILE A 43 5.33 10.86 -2.14
N ILE A 44 5.92 11.71 -2.97
CA ILE A 44 6.40 13.04 -2.54
C ILE A 44 5.24 13.87 -2.01
N CYS A 45 4.14 13.94 -2.75
CA CYS A 45 2.92 14.63 -2.32
C CYS A 45 2.37 14.07 -1.00
N ALA A 46 2.36 12.74 -0.86
CA ALA A 46 1.87 12.08 0.35
C ALA A 46 2.69 12.44 1.58
N VAL A 47 4.02 12.38 1.49
CA VAL A 47 4.90 12.70 2.62
C VAL A 47 4.68 14.14 3.09
N LEU A 48 4.61 15.09 2.16
CA LEU A 48 4.43 16.51 2.49
C LEU A 48 3.03 16.79 3.06
N LEU A 49 1.98 16.30 2.40
CA LEU A 49 0.60 16.57 2.80
C LEU A 49 0.22 15.80 4.06
N THR A 50 0.62 14.54 4.21
CA THR A 50 0.37 13.76 5.43
C THR A 50 1.04 14.41 6.64
N ALA A 51 2.30 14.86 6.49
CA ALA A 51 2.99 15.58 7.57
C ALA A 51 2.26 16.88 7.95
N ALA A 52 1.75 17.63 6.98
CA ALA A 52 0.98 18.85 7.22
C ALA A 52 -0.38 18.56 7.89
N LEU A 53 -1.08 17.50 7.48
CA LEU A 53 -2.35 17.06 8.06
C LEU A 53 -2.17 16.58 9.51
N MET A 54 -1.08 15.84 9.79
CA MET A 54 -0.74 15.42 11.15
C MET A 54 -0.51 16.61 12.10
N LYS A 55 0.18 17.65 11.61
CA LYS A 55 0.35 18.91 12.40
C LYS A 55 -0.98 19.61 12.69
N LYS A 56 -2.00 19.44 11.86
CA LYS A 56 -3.36 19.97 12.06
C LYS A 56 -4.22 19.11 13.00
N GLY A 57 -3.67 18.06 13.63
CA GLY A 57 -4.36 17.24 14.62
C GLY A 57 -5.08 16.00 14.06
N LEU A 58 -4.78 15.60 12.84
CA LEU A 58 -5.33 14.35 12.28
C LEU A 58 -4.71 13.16 13.04
N LYS A 59 -5.56 12.29 13.60
CA LYS A 59 -5.10 11.13 14.35
C LYS A 59 -4.45 10.10 13.39
N PRO A 60 -3.22 9.62 13.67
CA PRO A 60 -2.51 8.65 12.82
C PRO A 60 -3.34 7.41 12.49
N ILE A 61 -4.12 6.94 13.49
CA ILE A 61 -4.92 5.73 13.36
C ILE A 61 -6.04 5.85 12.30
N ARG A 62 -6.60 7.05 12.10
CA ARG A 62 -7.58 7.29 11.03
C ARG A 62 -6.97 7.24 9.65
N VAL A 63 -5.76 7.77 9.52
CA VAL A 63 -5.00 7.70 8.25
C VAL A 63 -4.70 6.26 7.87
N LEU A 64 -4.35 5.42 8.86
CA LEU A 64 -4.10 3.98 8.66
C LEU A 64 -5.33 3.20 8.15
N VAL A 65 -6.55 3.72 8.33
CA VAL A 65 -7.78 3.13 7.76
C VAL A 65 -8.12 3.75 6.40
N ILE A 66 -8.10 5.07 6.30
CA ILE A 66 -8.54 5.78 5.09
C ILE A 66 -7.61 5.49 3.91
N TYR A 67 -6.30 5.52 4.12
CA TYR A 67 -5.33 5.37 3.05
C TYR A 67 -5.41 4.01 2.34
N PRO A 68 -5.43 2.87 3.03
CA PRO A 68 -5.61 1.57 2.36
C PRO A 68 -6.97 1.44 1.65
N CYS A 69 -8.04 2.06 2.17
CA CYS A 69 -9.34 2.05 1.49
C CYS A 69 -9.28 2.75 0.13
N VAL A 70 -8.65 3.92 0.06
CA VAL A 70 -8.49 4.64 -1.22
C VAL A 70 -7.56 3.88 -2.16
N ALA A 71 -6.46 3.30 -1.65
CA ALA A 71 -5.57 2.45 -2.45
C ALA A 71 -6.30 1.22 -3.01
N PHE A 72 -7.15 0.58 -2.23
CA PHE A 72 -8.00 -0.53 -2.66
C PHE A 72 -8.95 -0.12 -3.80
N CYS A 73 -9.64 1.01 -3.66
CA CYS A 73 -10.49 1.54 -4.71
C CYS A 73 -9.70 1.85 -6.00
N ALA A 74 -8.50 2.39 -5.87
CA ALA A 74 -7.62 2.66 -7.02
C ALA A 74 -7.19 1.37 -7.73
N LEU A 75 -6.86 0.31 -6.98
CA LEU A 75 -6.52 -1.01 -7.54
C LEU A 75 -7.71 -1.61 -8.31
N LEU A 76 -8.92 -1.57 -7.73
CA LEU A 76 -10.13 -2.04 -8.40
C LEU A 76 -10.44 -1.21 -9.64
N LEU A 77 -10.30 0.10 -9.57
CA LEU A 77 -10.53 0.99 -10.72
C LEU A 77 -9.61 0.61 -11.89
N MET A 78 -8.33 0.39 -11.64
CA MET A 78 -7.38 -0.05 -12.67
C MET A 78 -7.68 -1.46 -13.18
N TYR A 79 -8.23 -2.35 -12.34
CA TYR A 79 -8.60 -3.69 -12.76
C TYR A 79 -9.78 -3.70 -13.73
N PHE A 80 -10.80 -2.87 -13.47
CA PHE A 80 -12.01 -2.80 -14.30
C PHE A 80 -11.85 -1.88 -15.50
N VAL A 81 -11.16 -0.76 -15.34
CA VAL A 81 -11.02 0.27 -16.38
C VAL A 81 -9.62 0.21 -16.97
N GLN A 82 -9.48 -0.52 -18.07
CA GLN A 82 -8.22 -0.85 -18.73
C GLN A 82 -7.79 0.24 -19.72
N ILE A 83 -7.62 1.46 -19.23
CA ILE A 83 -7.25 2.64 -20.03
C ILE A 83 -5.91 3.18 -19.55
N PRO A 84 -4.98 3.59 -20.46
CA PRO A 84 -3.67 4.13 -20.10
C PRO A 84 -3.71 5.26 -19.08
N GLN A 85 -4.65 6.18 -19.20
CA GLN A 85 -4.82 7.33 -18.31
C GLN A 85 -5.16 6.89 -16.88
N ILE A 86 -5.98 5.85 -16.73
CA ILE A 86 -6.36 5.30 -15.43
C ILE A 86 -5.14 4.64 -14.74
N CYS A 87 -4.23 4.02 -15.51
CA CYS A 87 -2.98 3.51 -14.95
C CYS A 87 -2.08 4.61 -14.38
N MET A 88 -2.02 5.78 -15.03
CA MET A 88 -1.24 6.91 -14.54
C MET A 88 -1.84 7.49 -13.25
N ILE A 89 -3.16 7.73 -13.25
CA ILE A 89 -3.88 8.23 -12.07
C ILE A 89 -3.81 7.20 -10.93
N GLY A 90 -4.03 5.92 -11.23
CA GLY A 90 -3.91 4.83 -10.28
C GLY A 90 -2.50 4.72 -9.70
N GLY A 91 -1.48 4.87 -10.52
CA GLY A 91 -0.08 4.94 -10.08
C GLY A 91 0.14 6.05 -9.07
N PHE A 92 -0.33 7.27 -9.36
CA PHE A 92 -0.27 8.40 -8.43
C PHE A 92 -1.02 8.11 -7.12
N LEU A 93 -2.26 7.60 -7.21
CA LEU A 93 -3.07 7.28 -6.02
C LEU A 93 -2.42 6.19 -5.16
N ILE A 94 -1.87 5.14 -5.75
CA ILE A 94 -1.19 4.08 -4.99
C ILE A 94 0.11 4.63 -4.39
N GLY A 95 0.86 5.44 -5.13
CA GLY A 95 2.03 6.15 -4.60
C GLY A 95 1.67 6.99 -3.37
N TYR A 96 0.57 7.73 -3.46
CA TYR A 96 0.10 8.59 -2.37
C TYR A 96 -0.44 7.77 -1.17
N PHE A 97 -1.38 6.87 -1.39
CA PHE A 97 -2.16 6.23 -0.34
C PHE A 97 -1.58 4.90 0.16
N ALA A 98 -0.77 4.19 -0.62
CA ALA A 98 -0.13 2.95 -0.18
C ALA A 98 1.33 3.16 0.23
N ALA A 99 2.14 3.79 -0.63
CA ALA A 99 3.59 3.95 -0.39
C ALA A 99 3.94 5.18 0.45
N GLY A 100 3.16 6.25 0.35
CA GLY A 100 3.47 7.58 0.90
C GLY A 100 3.40 7.73 2.41
N GLY A 101 3.53 6.65 3.18
CA GLY A 101 3.70 6.77 4.61
C GLY A 101 2.92 5.79 5.48
N VAL A 102 2.09 4.89 4.93
CA VAL A 102 1.31 3.94 5.78
C VAL A 102 2.23 3.06 6.60
N LEU A 103 3.30 2.50 6.02
CA LEU A 103 4.28 1.69 6.74
C LEU A 103 5.02 2.51 7.80
N GLN A 104 5.43 3.73 7.44
CA GLN A 104 6.12 4.64 8.36
C GLN A 104 5.20 5.08 9.50
N LEU A 105 3.94 5.37 9.18
CA LEU A 105 2.93 5.73 10.17
C LEU A 105 2.64 4.56 11.12
N ALA A 106 2.49 3.34 10.61
CA ALA A 106 2.29 2.14 11.42
C ALA A 106 3.47 1.90 12.36
N THR A 107 4.69 2.09 11.86
CA THR A 107 5.93 1.95 12.65
C THR A 107 6.03 3.06 13.71
N SER A 108 5.74 4.32 13.35
CA SER A 108 5.74 5.44 14.28
C SER A 108 4.71 5.24 15.40
N THR A 109 3.47 4.89 15.04
CA THR A 109 2.41 4.61 16.02
C THR A 109 2.79 3.45 16.94
N ALA A 110 3.40 2.38 16.40
CA ALA A 110 3.89 1.29 17.21
C ALA A 110 5.00 1.72 18.18
N ASN A 111 5.91 2.58 17.74
CA ASN A 111 6.97 3.14 18.59
C ASN A 111 6.46 4.10 19.67
N GLU A 112 5.37 4.81 19.42
CA GLU A 112 4.70 5.65 20.41
C GLU A 112 4.01 4.82 21.49
N MET A 113 3.42 3.68 21.11
CA MET A 113 2.79 2.75 22.07
C MET A 113 3.82 2.04 22.97
N PHE A 114 5.07 1.86 22.51
CA PHE A 114 6.12 1.16 23.23
C PHE A 114 7.42 1.97 23.29
N PRO A 115 7.46 3.08 24.05
CA PRO A 115 8.57 4.03 24.02
C PRO A 115 9.90 3.47 24.53
N ARG A 116 9.88 2.40 25.34
CA ARG A 116 11.10 1.74 25.87
C ARG A 116 11.76 0.78 24.88
N ASP A 117 11.01 0.24 23.91
CA ASP A 117 11.48 -0.80 23.01
C ASP A 117 11.38 -0.41 21.51
N LYS A 118 11.49 0.88 21.21
CA LYS A 118 11.32 1.43 19.83
C LYS A 118 12.17 0.69 18.78
N GLY A 119 13.44 0.42 19.10
CA GLY A 119 14.33 -0.30 18.18
C GLY A 119 13.88 -1.73 17.90
N LYS A 120 13.44 -2.46 18.92
CA LYS A 120 12.93 -3.84 18.76
C LYS A 120 11.63 -3.86 17.96
N ILE A 121 10.72 -2.93 18.23
CA ILE A 121 9.44 -2.81 17.51
C ILE A 121 9.69 -2.50 16.02
N THR A 122 10.54 -1.52 15.74
CA THR A 122 10.93 -1.20 14.36
C THR A 122 11.55 -2.40 13.66
N ALA A 123 12.46 -3.12 14.32
CA ALA A 123 13.08 -4.33 13.76
C ALA A 123 12.04 -5.42 13.45
N VAL A 124 11.09 -5.68 14.35
CA VAL A 124 10.02 -6.66 14.13
C VAL A 124 9.14 -6.27 12.94
N VAL A 125 8.74 -5.00 12.83
CA VAL A 125 7.94 -4.52 11.70
C VAL A 125 8.71 -4.66 10.38
N MET A 126 10.01 -4.32 10.36
CA MET A 126 10.83 -4.42 9.16
C MET A 126 11.09 -5.87 8.75
N ILE A 127 11.35 -6.77 9.69
CA ILE A 127 11.49 -8.21 9.42
C ILE A 127 10.18 -8.77 8.87
N ALA A 128 9.05 -8.47 9.49
CA ALA A 128 7.74 -8.90 9.01
C ALA A 128 7.45 -8.39 7.59
N SER A 129 7.77 -7.13 7.29
CA SER A 129 7.64 -6.54 5.95
C SER A 129 8.54 -7.26 4.93
N SER A 130 9.77 -7.61 5.30
CA SER A 130 10.70 -8.32 4.42
C SER A 130 10.22 -9.73 4.11
N ILE A 131 9.74 -10.47 5.11
CA ILE A 131 9.15 -11.81 4.93
C ILE A 131 7.91 -11.72 4.04
N ALA A 132 7.06 -10.70 4.26
CA ALA A 132 5.90 -10.44 3.44
C ALA A 132 6.27 -10.26 1.97
N ASN A 133 7.20 -9.36 1.71
CA ASN A 133 7.64 -9.05 0.36
C ASN A 133 8.19 -10.30 -0.34
N TYR A 134 9.00 -11.10 0.35
CA TYR A 134 9.52 -12.34 -0.20
C TYR A 134 8.41 -13.34 -0.56
N ALA A 135 7.49 -13.61 0.37
CA ALA A 135 6.40 -14.56 0.15
C ALA A 135 5.47 -14.09 -0.99
N VAL A 136 5.11 -12.82 -0.96
CA VAL A 136 4.12 -12.25 -1.90
C VAL A 136 4.70 -12.10 -3.30
N LEU A 137 5.98 -11.77 -3.45
CA LEU A 137 6.64 -11.71 -4.77
C LEU A 137 6.74 -13.10 -5.41
N ASN A 138 6.95 -14.16 -4.62
CA ASN A 138 6.89 -15.53 -5.15
C ASN A 138 5.49 -15.87 -5.68
N VAL A 139 4.44 -15.52 -4.94
CA VAL A 139 3.04 -15.71 -5.41
C VAL A 139 2.78 -14.90 -6.67
N ALA A 140 3.20 -13.63 -6.72
CA ALA A 140 3.06 -12.78 -7.90
C ALA A 140 3.78 -13.35 -9.11
N SER A 141 4.98 -13.91 -8.94
CA SER A 141 5.72 -14.59 -10.01
C SER A 141 4.97 -15.82 -10.55
N LEU A 142 4.35 -16.60 -9.67
CA LEU A 142 3.50 -17.73 -10.07
C LEU A 142 2.26 -17.26 -10.83
N LEU A 143 1.58 -16.22 -10.35
CA LEU A 143 0.41 -15.64 -11.02
C LEU A 143 0.76 -15.07 -12.39
N SER A 144 1.93 -14.44 -12.53
CA SER A 144 2.43 -13.95 -13.81
C SER A 144 2.65 -15.12 -14.81
N LYS A 145 3.24 -16.21 -14.34
CA LYS A 145 3.50 -17.40 -15.19
C LYS A 145 2.19 -18.09 -15.63
N VAL A 146 1.25 -18.25 -14.70
CA VAL A 146 -0.04 -18.92 -14.99
C VAL A 146 -0.93 -18.03 -15.84
N GLY A 147 -0.92 -16.72 -15.59
CA GLY A 147 -1.76 -15.75 -16.31
C GLY A 147 -1.23 -15.38 -17.71
N GLY A 148 0.03 -15.68 -18.03
CA GLY A 148 0.64 -15.30 -19.31
C GLY A 148 0.47 -13.79 -19.58
N VAL A 149 -0.18 -13.43 -20.68
CA VAL A 149 -0.41 -12.02 -21.07
C VAL A 149 -1.27 -11.26 -20.03
N GLU A 150 -2.23 -11.93 -19.40
CA GLU A 150 -3.12 -11.35 -18.36
C GLU A 150 -2.49 -11.39 -16.95
N GLY A 151 -1.27 -11.91 -16.82
CA GLY A 151 -0.56 -12.03 -15.54
C GLY A 151 -0.55 -10.77 -14.70
N PRO A 152 -0.25 -9.57 -15.25
CA PRO A 152 -0.28 -8.32 -14.51
C PRO A 152 -1.64 -7.99 -13.89
N ARG A 153 -2.75 -8.38 -14.53
CA ARG A 153 -4.11 -8.21 -13.99
C ARG A 153 -4.37 -9.12 -12.80
N TYR A 154 -3.92 -10.36 -12.85
CA TYR A 154 -4.03 -11.29 -11.72
C TYR A 154 -3.22 -10.80 -10.52
N ILE A 155 -2.03 -10.23 -10.75
CA ILE A 155 -1.23 -9.61 -9.70
C ILE A 155 -1.97 -8.41 -9.10
N LEU A 156 -2.61 -7.58 -9.94
CA LEU A 156 -3.39 -6.43 -9.47
C LEU A 156 -4.57 -6.86 -8.60
N LEU A 157 -5.30 -7.91 -9.00
CA LEU A 157 -6.40 -8.48 -8.22
C LEU A 157 -5.91 -9.07 -6.89
N PHE A 158 -4.81 -9.82 -6.92
CA PHE A 158 -4.18 -10.35 -5.72
C PHE A 158 -3.76 -9.24 -4.77
N ASN A 159 -3.19 -8.15 -5.30
CA ASN A 159 -2.84 -6.96 -4.53
C ASN A 159 -4.08 -6.32 -3.87
N ALA A 160 -5.20 -6.24 -4.58
CA ALA A 160 -6.46 -5.74 -4.03
C ALA A 160 -6.95 -6.63 -2.87
N VAL A 161 -6.86 -7.96 -2.98
CA VAL A 161 -7.23 -8.89 -1.90
C VAL A 161 -6.34 -8.68 -0.67
N VAL A 162 -5.03 -8.59 -0.84
CA VAL A 162 -4.09 -8.34 0.26
C VAL A 162 -4.37 -7.00 0.93
N THR A 163 -4.67 -5.96 0.14
CA THR A 163 -5.03 -4.64 0.66
C THR A 163 -6.35 -4.68 1.44
N ALA A 164 -7.35 -5.43 0.97
CA ALA A 164 -8.62 -5.64 1.69
C ALA A 164 -8.40 -6.30 3.08
N ILE A 165 -7.53 -7.29 3.15
CA ILE A 165 -7.15 -7.91 4.44
C ILE A 165 -6.50 -6.86 5.36
N GLY A 166 -5.64 -6.01 4.84
CA GLY A 166 -5.04 -4.90 5.58
C GLY A 166 -6.06 -3.91 6.13
N ILE A 167 -7.09 -3.58 5.35
CA ILE A 167 -8.18 -2.71 5.76
C ILE A 167 -8.95 -3.32 6.94
N VAL A 168 -9.25 -4.63 6.90
CA VAL A 168 -9.92 -5.31 8.01
C VAL A 168 -9.12 -5.20 9.31
N PHE A 169 -7.80 -5.43 9.25
CA PHE A 169 -6.93 -5.25 10.41
C PHE A 169 -6.88 -3.80 10.90
N ALA A 170 -6.88 -2.83 9.99
CA ALA A 170 -6.87 -1.41 10.34
C ALA A 170 -8.18 -0.98 11.02
N ILE A 171 -9.33 -1.46 10.55
CA ILE A 171 -10.64 -1.20 11.17
C ILE A 171 -10.70 -1.81 12.56
N ILE A 172 -10.29 -3.07 12.73
CA ILE A 172 -10.30 -3.74 14.05
C ILE A 172 -9.39 -2.98 15.03
N LEU A 173 -8.23 -2.50 14.55
CA LEU A 173 -7.33 -1.71 15.38
C LEU A 173 -7.96 -0.39 15.81
N ASN A 174 -8.60 0.32 14.87
CA ASN A 174 -9.27 1.59 15.15
C ASN A 174 -10.38 1.42 16.19
N LEU A 175 -11.22 0.39 16.06
CA LEU A 175 -12.30 0.09 17.00
C LEU A 175 -11.79 -0.25 18.41
N ARG A 176 -10.65 -0.95 18.51
CA ARG A 176 -10.03 -1.23 19.81
C ARG A 176 -9.43 0.03 20.45
N PHE A 177 -8.77 0.85 19.65
CA PHE A 177 -8.14 2.10 20.13
C PHE A 177 -9.18 3.11 20.63
N GLU A 178 -10.36 3.17 20.03
CA GLU A 178 -11.46 4.02 20.50
C GLU A 178 -12.08 3.51 21.82
N LYS A 179 -12.08 2.19 22.05
CA LYS A 179 -12.55 1.62 23.33
C LYS A 179 -11.60 1.84 24.48
N ASP A 180 -10.29 1.82 24.22
CA ASP A 180 -9.27 2.03 25.27
C ASP A 180 -9.07 3.52 25.59
N ALA A 181 -9.63 4.43 24.79
CA ALA A 181 -9.59 5.88 24.98
C ALA A 181 -10.83 6.48 25.69
N GLN A 182 -11.83 5.66 25.99
CA GLN A 182 -13.02 5.98 26.82
C GLN A 182 -12.84 5.47 28.24
#